data_348eb5c6f12438fd7edef4eb184568b1
#
_entry.id   348eb5c6f12438fd7edef4eb184568b1
#
_cell.length_a   1.000
_cell.length_b   1.000
_cell.length_c   1.000
_cell.angle_alpha   90.00
_cell.angle_beta   90.00
_cell.angle_gamma   90.00
#
_symmetry.space_group_name_H-M   'P 1'
#
loop_
_entity.id
_entity.type
_entity.pdbx_description
1 polymer ?
#
loop_
_entity_poly.entity_id
_entity_poly.type
_entity_poly.pdbx_seq_one_letter_code
_entity_poly.pdbx_strand_id
1 'polypeptide(L)'
;RKESSAASDVYKRQEFDQYLKRLGYVFKNESKEIGGYAILKNKKIMLIMDVGDSPSNNFSKFYQSGALSFEIISNGKKLITNSGYFTDKKNKLNKFSKSTALQSTLSIEDHSSCDYKKLDKFSLIVKKGVRIIKRNTIFEDNYWKISGSHDGYLKKFKTIHEREVEFYPEQMKFVGFDKLQRKNNSKNIKFDIRFHLNPDAKVMKTQDNKSILVELEDEGWKFNCESYDINIDNGLYLGIKNSYRENQ
;
A
#
# COMPACT_ATOMS: atom_id res chain seq x y z
N ARG A 1 37.23 1.74 -4.14
CA ARG A 1 36.86 0.28 -3.99
C ARG A 1 35.36 0.01 -3.78
N LYS A 2 34.50 1.00 -3.52
CA LYS A 2 33.04 0.81 -3.44
C LYS A 2 32.33 0.82 -4.80
N GLU A 3 32.87 1.49 -5.79
CA GLU A 3 32.31 1.55 -7.16
C GLU A 3 32.42 0.21 -7.90
N SER A 4 33.42 -0.62 -7.58
CA SER A 4 33.62 -1.92 -8.22
C SER A 4 32.58 -3.00 -7.80
N SER A 5 31.91 -2.86 -6.65
CA SER A 5 30.90 -3.83 -6.19
C SER A 5 29.55 -3.62 -6.87
N ALA A 6 29.09 -2.38 -7.01
CA ALA A 6 27.83 -2.06 -7.68
C ALA A 6 27.86 -2.41 -9.17
N ALA A 7 28.97 -2.09 -9.87
CA ALA A 7 29.16 -2.48 -11.26
C ALA A 7 29.20 -4.01 -11.43
N SER A 8 29.84 -4.74 -10.50
CA SER A 8 29.85 -6.19 -10.49
C SER A 8 28.47 -6.82 -10.30
N ASP A 9 27.63 -6.22 -9.44
CA ASP A 9 26.28 -6.73 -9.19
C ASP A 9 25.32 -6.45 -10.36
N VAL A 10 25.45 -5.31 -11.03
CA VAL A 10 24.73 -5.01 -12.28
C VAL A 10 25.14 -5.99 -13.38
N TYR A 11 26.44 -6.26 -13.52
CA TYR A 11 26.96 -7.20 -14.52
C TYR A 11 26.44 -8.63 -14.28
N LYS A 12 26.44 -9.10 -13.05
CA LYS A 12 25.88 -10.41 -12.67
C LYS A 12 24.37 -10.51 -12.94
N ARG A 13 23.62 -9.45 -12.72
CA ARG A 13 22.18 -9.41 -13.08
C ARG A 13 21.98 -9.50 -14.59
N GLN A 14 22.77 -8.80 -15.38
CA GLN A 14 22.70 -8.87 -16.85
C GLN A 14 23.07 -10.25 -17.39
N GLU A 15 24.11 -10.89 -16.85
CA GLU A 15 24.48 -12.26 -17.19
C GLU A 15 23.39 -13.25 -16.84
N PHE A 16 22.77 -13.11 -15.67
CA PHE A 16 21.66 -13.96 -15.24
C PHE A 16 20.41 -13.77 -16.12
N ASP A 17 20.06 -12.54 -16.46
CA ASP A 17 18.96 -12.26 -17.40
C ASP A 17 19.23 -12.87 -18.79
N GLN A 18 20.48 -12.80 -19.29
CA GLN A 18 20.87 -13.43 -20.55
C GLN A 18 20.83 -14.94 -20.47
N TYR A 19 21.25 -15.52 -19.35
CA TYR A 19 21.18 -16.95 -19.10
C TYR A 19 19.71 -17.44 -19.11
N LEU A 20 18.81 -16.76 -18.42
CA LEU A 20 17.38 -17.07 -18.42
C LEU A 20 16.78 -16.98 -19.83
N LYS A 21 17.14 -15.96 -20.61
CA LYS A 21 16.68 -15.83 -22.00
C LYS A 21 17.14 -17.02 -22.88
N ARG A 22 18.40 -17.46 -22.71
CA ARG A 22 18.92 -18.64 -23.43
C ARG A 22 18.18 -19.93 -23.09
N LEU A 23 17.68 -20.06 -21.86
CA LEU A 23 16.85 -21.16 -21.40
C LEU A 23 15.38 -21.03 -21.81
N GLY A 24 15.02 -19.98 -22.58
CA GLY A 24 13.64 -19.75 -23.02
C GLY A 24 12.74 -19.10 -21.96
N TYR A 25 13.30 -18.67 -20.81
CA TYR A 25 12.53 -17.90 -19.82
C TYR A 25 12.32 -16.47 -20.32
N VAL A 26 11.06 -16.13 -20.54
CA VAL A 26 10.64 -14.76 -20.85
C VAL A 26 9.95 -14.21 -19.62
N PHE A 27 10.40 -13.05 -19.13
CA PHE A 27 9.65 -12.33 -18.11
C PHE A 27 8.32 -11.90 -18.74
N LYS A 28 7.24 -12.54 -18.31
CA LYS A 28 5.89 -12.17 -18.74
C LYS A 28 5.33 -11.10 -17.79
N ASN A 29 4.63 -10.15 -18.36
CA ASN A 29 3.75 -9.31 -17.58
C ASN A 29 2.68 -10.21 -16.95
N GLU A 30 2.32 -9.93 -15.71
CA GLU A 30 1.39 -10.76 -14.95
C GLU A 30 0.29 -9.93 -14.31
N SER A 31 -0.93 -10.44 -14.42
CA SER A 31 -2.08 -9.99 -13.63
C SER A 31 -2.65 -11.19 -12.88
N LYS A 32 -2.76 -11.06 -11.56
CA LYS A 32 -3.26 -12.14 -10.68
C LYS A 32 -4.17 -11.58 -9.60
N GLU A 33 -5.22 -12.32 -9.26
CA GLU A 33 -5.93 -12.18 -7.98
C GLU A 33 -5.66 -13.41 -7.13
N ILE A 34 -5.08 -13.21 -5.95
CA ILE A 34 -4.76 -14.28 -5.03
C ILE A 34 -4.94 -13.83 -3.58
N GLY A 35 -5.67 -14.64 -2.78
CA GLY A 35 -5.85 -14.37 -1.35
C GLY A 35 -6.48 -13.01 -1.02
N GLY A 36 -7.27 -12.42 -1.94
CA GLY A 36 -7.86 -11.10 -1.78
C GLY A 36 -6.98 -9.94 -2.25
N TYR A 37 -5.83 -10.23 -2.87
CA TYR A 37 -4.96 -9.21 -3.44
C TYR A 37 -5.04 -9.22 -4.96
N ALA A 38 -5.20 -8.05 -5.58
CA ALA A 38 -4.94 -7.86 -7.00
C ALA A 38 -3.47 -7.47 -7.20
N ILE A 39 -2.80 -8.15 -8.10
CA ILE A 39 -1.36 -7.99 -8.36
C ILE A 39 -1.16 -7.79 -9.85
N LEU A 40 -0.60 -6.64 -10.24
CA LEU A 40 -0.21 -6.32 -11.60
C LEU A 40 1.30 -6.14 -11.64
N LYS A 41 1.96 -6.80 -12.58
CA LYS A 41 3.41 -6.85 -12.62
C LYS A 41 3.96 -6.85 -14.03
N ASN A 42 5.01 -6.06 -14.24
CA ASN A 42 5.94 -6.18 -15.36
C ASN A 42 7.39 -6.31 -14.85
N LYS A 43 8.37 -6.18 -15.74
CA LYS A 43 9.80 -6.29 -15.38
C LYS A 43 10.24 -5.25 -14.34
N LYS A 44 9.67 -4.04 -14.35
CA LYS A 44 10.10 -2.91 -13.52
C LYS A 44 9.19 -2.65 -12.33
N ILE A 45 7.89 -2.75 -12.54
CA ILE A 45 6.86 -2.33 -11.59
C ILE A 45 6.03 -3.52 -11.14
N MET A 46 5.72 -3.55 -9.84
CA MET A 46 4.66 -4.37 -9.28
C MET A 46 3.74 -3.47 -8.46
N LEU A 47 2.44 -3.50 -8.80
CA LEU A 47 1.36 -2.86 -8.06
C LEU A 47 0.53 -3.95 -7.38
N ILE A 48 0.37 -3.86 -6.07
CA ILE A 48 -0.40 -4.80 -5.25
C ILE A 48 -1.44 -4.00 -4.50
N MET A 49 -2.71 -4.43 -4.51
CA MET A 49 -3.80 -3.79 -3.75
C MET A 49 -4.65 -4.83 -3.02
N ASP A 50 -4.97 -4.56 -1.76
CA ASP A 50 -5.90 -5.37 -0.97
C ASP A 50 -7.34 -5.10 -1.43
N VAL A 51 -7.92 -6.05 -2.15
CA VAL A 51 -9.30 -6.03 -2.67
C VAL A 51 -10.12 -7.20 -2.11
N GLY A 52 -9.71 -7.75 -0.97
CA GLY A 52 -10.32 -8.88 -0.29
C GLY A 52 -11.24 -8.48 0.85
N ASP A 53 -12.21 -9.33 1.13
CA ASP A 53 -13.02 -9.25 2.35
C ASP A 53 -12.16 -9.52 3.59
N SER A 54 -12.52 -8.92 4.70
CA SER A 54 -11.90 -9.32 5.97
C SER A 54 -12.13 -10.80 6.25
N PRO A 55 -11.12 -11.52 6.75
CA PRO A 55 -11.30 -12.93 7.13
C PRO A 55 -12.31 -13.10 8.27
N SER A 56 -12.91 -14.26 8.36
CA SER A 56 -13.78 -14.60 9.48
C SER A 56 -13.04 -14.52 10.82
N ASN A 57 -13.77 -14.38 11.93
CA ASN A 57 -13.21 -14.18 13.28
C ASN A 57 -12.06 -15.16 13.60
N ASN A 58 -12.23 -16.44 13.26
CA ASN A 58 -11.27 -17.49 13.59
C ASN A 58 -9.92 -17.33 12.85
N PHE A 59 -9.92 -16.71 11.67
CA PHE A 59 -8.74 -16.52 10.82
C PHE A 59 -8.19 -15.09 10.86
N SER A 60 -8.80 -14.21 11.68
CA SER A 60 -8.47 -12.78 11.67
C SER A 60 -7.38 -12.35 12.66
N LYS A 61 -6.72 -13.30 13.34
CA LYS A 61 -5.72 -13.02 14.38
C LYS A 61 -4.55 -12.15 13.91
N PHE A 62 -4.15 -12.31 12.66
CA PHE A 62 -3.06 -11.54 12.05
C PHE A 62 -3.55 -10.49 11.05
N TYR A 63 -4.85 -10.37 10.87
CA TYR A 63 -5.44 -9.42 9.94
C TYR A 63 -5.18 -7.98 10.39
N GLN A 64 -4.92 -7.12 9.43
CA GLN A 64 -4.73 -5.69 9.55
C GLN A 64 -5.86 -4.99 8.78
N SER A 65 -6.31 -3.82 9.23
CA SER A 65 -7.41 -3.08 8.58
C SER A 65 -6.94 -2.34 7.33
N GLY A 66 -6.47 -3.11 6.34
CA GLY A 66 -5.83 -2.60 5.12
C GLY A 66 -6.71 -2.61 3.88
N ALA A 67 -8.05 -2.66 4.00
CA ALA A 67 -8.91 -2.66 2.83
C ALA A 67 -8.59 -1.50 1.88
N LEU A 68 -8.37 -1.81 0.59
CA LEU A 68 -7.91 -0.92 -0.47
C LEU A 68 -6.55 -0.25 -0.21
N SER A 69 -5.76 -0.74 0.75
CA SER A 69 -4.36 -0.35 0.81
C SER A 69 -3.58 -0.95 -0.35
N PHE A 70 -2.53 -0.26 -0.77
CA PHE A 70 -1.71 -0.74 -1.87
C PHE A 70 -0.21 -0.59 -1.59
N GLU A 71 0.58 -1.36 -2.30
CA GLU A 71 2.03 -1.26 -2.34
C GLU A 71 2.51 -1.12 -3.78
N ILE A 72 3.55 -0.32 -3.98
CA ILE A 72 4.26 -0.17 -5.25
C ILE A 72 5.70 -0.60 -5.03
N ILE A 73 6.15 -1.53 -5.87
CA ILE A 73 7.54 -1.94 -5.94
C ILE A 73 8.08 -1.49 -7.30
N SER A 74 9.14 -0.69 -7.30
CA SER A 74 9.84 -0.22 -8.49
C SER A 74 11.27 -0.77 -8.50
N ASN A 75 11.67 -1.38 -9.60
CA ASN A 75 13.00 -1.98 -9.76
C ASN A 75 13.44 -2.88 -8.58
N GLY A 76 12.45 -3.61 -7.99
CA GLY A 76 12.67 -4.50 -6.86
C GLY A 76 12.71 -3.82 -5.49
N LYS A 77 12.51 -2.49 -5.41
CA LYS A 77 12.48 -1.72 -4.16
C LYS A 77 11.08 -1.21 -3.88
N LYS A 78 10.67 -1.24 -2.62
CA LYS A 78 9.38 -0.70 -2.20
C LYS A 78 9.42 0.83 -2.30
N LEU A 79 8.53 1.42 -3.07
CA LEU A 79 8.30 2.87 -3.13
C LEU A 79 7.20 3.26 -2.12
N ILE A 80 6.01 2.69 -2.30
CA ILE A 80 4.90 2.79 -1.36
C ILE A 80 4.73 1.43 -0.70
N THR A 81 4.59 1.40 0.60
CA THR A 81 4.45 0.17 1.38
C THR A 81 3.33 0.33 2.41
N ASN A 82 3.02 -0.73 3.13
CA ASN A 82 2.29 -0.67 4.39
C ASN A 82 3.29 -0.75 5.55
N SER A 83 2.95 -0.24 6.72
CA SER A 83 3.87 -0.24 7.86
C SER A 83 4.28 -1.64 8.33
N GLY A 84 3.53 -2.68 7.95
CA GLY A 84 3.82 -4.05 8.35
C GLY A 84 3.19 -4.44 9.69
N TYR A 85 3.53 -5.64 10.19
CA TYR A 85 2.94 -6.22 11.37
C TYR A 85 3.99 -6.47 12.46
N PHE A 86 3.75 -5.96 13.67
CA PHE A 86 4.62 -6.20 14.82
C PHE A 86 4.25 -7.51 15.51
N THR A 87 5.16 -8.47 15.53
CA THR A 87 4.86 -9.86 15.90
C THR A 87 4.76 -10.13 17.40
N ASP A 88 5.46 -9.35 18.25
CA ASP A 88 5.37 -9.51 19.71
C ASP A 88 4.02 -9.01 20.25
N LYS A 89 3.17 -9.95 20.64
CA LYS A 89 1.81 -9.68 21.13
C LYS A 89 1.77 -8.95 22.49
N LYS A 90 2.83 -8.98 23.27
CA LYS A 90 2.92 -8.27 24.55
C LYS A 90 3.18 -6.77 24.33
N ASN A 91 3.78 -6.41 23.22
CA ASN A 91 4.06 -5.04 22.87
C ASN A 91 2.82 -4.31 22.35
N LYS A 92 2.65 -3.03 22.71
CA LYS A 92 1.55 -2.17 22.23
C LYS A 92 1.55 -2.03 20.71
N LEU A 93 2.71 -2.07 20.06
CA LEU A 93 2.85 -1.98 18.61
C LEU A 93 2.12 -3.11 17.87
N ASN A 94 1.99 -4.30 18.48
CA ASN A 94 1.22 -5.39 17.89
C ASN A 94 -0.27 -5.03 17.69
N LYS A 95 -0.87 -4.36 18.66
CA LYS A 95 -2.27 -3.89 18.53
C LYS A 95 -2.37 -2.74 17.55
N PHE A 96 -1.41 -1.82 17.62
CA PHE A 96 -1.36 -0.65 16.76
C PHE A 96 -1.18 -1.04 15.28
N SER A 97 -0.35 -2.06 14.99
CA SER A 97 -0.14 -2.57 13.63
C SER A 97 -1.42 -3.05 12.91
N LYS A 98 -2.51 -3.26 13.65
CA LYS A 98 -3.81 -3.63 13.08
C LYS A 98 -4.64 -2.44 12.58
N SER A 99 -4.25 -1.22 12.89
CA SER A 99 -5.01 -0.01 12.54
C SER A 99 -4.88 0.35 11.06
N THR A 100 -5.92 0.95 10.51
CA THR A 100 -5.89 1.52 9.14
C THR A 100 -4.87 2.64 9.00
N ALA A 101 -4.56 3.35 10.07
CA ALA A 101 -3.55 4.42 10.06
C ALA A 101 -2.14 3.94 9.68
N LEU A 102 -1.84 2.64 9.83
CA LEU A 102 -0.58 2.02 9.42
C LEU A 102 -0.63 1.36 8.03
N GLN A 103 -1.67 1.66 7.27
CA GLN A 103 -1.86 1.15 5.92
C GLN A 103 -1.89 2.31 4.92
N SER A 104 -1.36 2.11 3.73
CA SER A 104 -1.40 3.10 2.63
C SER A 104 -2.81 3.17 2.03
N THR A 105 -3.75 3.73 2.81
CA THR A 105 -5.16 3.85 2.47
C THR A 105 -5.81 5.03 3.20
N LEU A 106 -7.11 5.23 2.97
CA LEU A 106 -7.91 6.28 3.59
C LEU A 106 -8.46 5.85 4.95
N SER A 107 -8.39 6.73 5.94
CA SER A 107 -9.10 6.61 7.24
C SER A 107 -10.04 7.78 7.47
N ILE A 108 -11.14 7.54 8.18
CA ILE A 108 -12.14 8.56 8.52
C ILE A 108 -12.11 8.78 10.03
N GLU A 109 -11.96 10.04 10.49
CA GLU A 109 -12.01 10.43 11.92
C GLU A 109 -11.08 9.57 12.79
N ASP A 110 -9.89 9.23 12.32
CA ASP A 110 -8.93 8.33 12.97
C ASP A 110 -9.46 6.92 13.29
N HIS A 111 -10.53 6.50 12.61
CA HIS A 111 -11.10 5.17 12.80
C HIS A 111 -10.58 4.19 11.76
N SER A 112 -10.30 2.98 12.25
CA SER A 112 -10.00 1.87 11.37
C SER A 112 -11.26 1.37 10.63
N SER A 113 -11.07 0.86 9.42
CA SER A 113 -12.13 0.25 8.62
C SER A 113 -12.75 -1.00 9.25
N CYS A 114 -12.04 -1.64 10.19
CA CYS A 114 -12.50 -2.79 10.94
C CYS A 114 -12.58 -2.51 12.44
N ASP A 115 -13.55 -3.14 13.12
CA ASP A 115 -13.61 -3.20 14.59
C ASP A 115 -12.97 -4.49 15.08
N TYR A 116 -12.22 -4.42 16.17
CA TYR A 116 -11.60 -5.57 16.82
C TYR A 116 -12.21 -5.84 18.19
N LYS A 117 -12.16 -7.10 18.64
CA LYS A 117 -12.45 -7.52 20.01
C LYS A 117 -11.31 -8.37 20.56
N LYS A 118 -11.19 -8.41 21.87
CA LYS A 118 -10.22 -9.29 22.54
C LYS A 118 -10.63 -10.75 22.31
N LEU A 119 -9.69 -11.57 21.89
CA LEU A 119 -9.78 -13.03 21.93
C LEU A 119 -9.24 -13.54 23.25
N ASP A 120 -8.08 -13.02 23.66
CA ASP A 120 -7.38 -13.32 24.92
C ASP A 120 -6.66 -12.05 25.42
N LYS A 121 -5.81 -12.19 26.46
CA LYS A 121 -5.06 -11.07 27.06
C LYS A 121 -4.20 -10.31 26.04
N PHE A 122 -3.68 -11.00 25.01
CA PHE A 122 -2.69 -10.47 24.09
C PHE A 122 -3.15 -10.45 22.62
N SER A 123 -4.28 -11.05 22.29
CA SER A 123 -4.72 -11.22 20.91
C SER A 123 -6.03 -10.49 20.64
N LEU A 124 -6.09 -9.86 19.46
CA LEU A 124 -7.29 -9.26 18.92
C LEU A 124 -7.74 -10.03 17.68
N ILE A 125 -9.05 -10.19 17.53
CA ILE A 125 -9.68 -10.72 16.32
C ILE A 125 -10.71 -9.71 15.80
N VAL A 126 -11.05 -9.80 14.53
CA VAL A 126 -12.07 -8.96 13.93
C VAL A 126 -13.43 -9.21 14.60
N LYS A 127 -14.06 -8.14 15.11
CA LYS A 127 -15.43 -8.12 15.60
C LYS A 127 -16.40 -7.79 14.48
N LYS A 128 -16.05 -6.75 13.70
CA LYS A 128 -16.75 -6.33 12.51
C LYS A 128 -15.72 -6.08 11.44
N GLY A 129 -15.76 -6.86 10.40
CA GLY A 129 -14.85 -6.76 9.25
C GLY A 129 -15.39 -5.84 8.17
N VAL A 130 -14.65 -5.80 7.11
CA VAL A 130 -14.93 -5.08 5.86
C VAL A 130 -15.40 -6.10 4.82
N ARG A 131 -16.36 -5.71 4.02
CA ARG A 131 -16.74 -6.40 2.80
C ARG A 131 -16.46 -5.53 1.60
N ILE A 132 -15.82 -6.10 0.61
CA ILE A 132 -15.61 -5.46 -0.69
C ILE A 132 -16.92 -5.52 -1.48
N ILE A 133 -17.42 -4.34 -1.89
CA ILE A 133 -18.70 -4.21 -2.60
C ILE A 133 -18.49 -4.36 -4.09
N LYS A 134 -17.44 -3.74 -4.60
CA LYS A 134 -17.05 -3.77 -6.02
C LYS A 134 -15.54 -3.89 -6.12
N ARG A 135 -15.07 -4.56 -7.15
CA ARG A 135 -13.67 -4.60 -7.55
C ARG A 135 -13.57 -4.76 -9.06
N ASN A 136 -12.54 -4.19 -9.65
CA ASN A 136 -12.24 -4.35 -11.06
C ASN A 136 -10.74 -4.21 -11.28
N THR A 137 -10.21 -5.01 -12.20
CA THR A 137 -8.81 -4.99 -12.59
C THR A 137 -8.72 -4.93 -14.11
N ILE A 138 -7.96 -3.98 -14.64
CA ILE A 138 -7.61 -3.86 -16.06
C ILE A 138 -6.11 -4.00 -16.17
N PHE A 139 -5.65 -4.80 -17.12
CA PHE A 139 -4.25 -5.06 -17.35
C PHE A 139 -3.97 -5.16 -18.84
N GLU A 140 -3.48 -4.08 -19.41
CA GLU A 140 -3.14 -3.91 -20.81
C GLU A 140 -1.67 -3.48 -20.94
N ASP A 141 -1.09 -3.52 -22.12
CA ASP A 141 0.32 -3.22 -22.32
C ASP A 141 0.70 -1.79 -21.87
N ASN A 142 -0.17 -0.82 -22.13
CA ASN A 142 0.05 0.61 -21.86
C ASN A 142 -0.82 1.20 -20.75
N TYR A 143 -1.70 0.39 -20.14
CA TYR A 143 -2.62 0.86 -19.09
C TYR A 143 -2.98 -0.24 -18.11
N TRP A 144 -2.81 0.04 -16.82
CA TRP A 144 -3.26 -0.81 -15.73
C TRP A 144 -4.21 -0.06 -14.82
N LYS A 145 -5.17 -0.78 -14.25
CA LYS A 145 -6.03 -0.24 -13.21
C LYS A 145 -6.41 -1.33 -12.22
N ILE A 146 -6.38 -0.98 -10.94
CA ILE A 146 -7.05 -1.72 -9.88
C ILE A 146 -8.00 -0.76 -9.20
N SER A 147 -9.26 -1.15 -9.05
CA SER A 147 -10.26 -0.38 -8.32
C SER A 147 -11.07 -1.27 -7.39
N GLY A 148 -11.56 -0.68 -6.30
CA GLY A 148 -12.41 -1.35 -5.34
C GLY A 148 -13.23 -0.39 -4.51
N SER A 149 -14.27 -0.92 -3.85
CA SER A 149 -15.03 -0.19 -2.85
C SER A 149 -15.39 -1.09 -1.67
N HIS A 150 -15.49 -0.52 -0.48
CA HIS A 150 -15.77 -1.27 0.73
C HIS A 150 -16.75 -0.59 1.68
N ASP A 151 -17.40 -1.39 2.54
CA ASP A 151 -18.42 -0.97 3.51
C ASP A 151 -17.88 -0.67 4.92
N GLY A 152 -16.57 -0.68 5.15
CA GLY A 152 -15.97 -0.54 6.48
C GLY A 152 -16.45 0.67 7.26
N TYR A 153 -16.72 1.77 6.59
CA TYR A 153 -17.19 3.03 7.17
C TYR A 153 -18.71 3.22 7.12
N LEU A 154 -19.47 2.29 6.48
CA LEU A 154 -20.90 2.45 6.23
C LEU A 154 -21.73 2.54 7.52
N LYS A 155 -21.45 1.69 8.52
CA LYS A 155 -22.23 1.66 9.76
C LYS A 155 -22.08 2.94 10.58
N LYS A 156 -20.85 3.43 10.74
CA LYS A 156 -20.55 4.57 11.62
C LYS A 156 -20.72 5.91 10.93
N PHE A 157 -20.23 6.03 9.71
CA PHE A 157 -20.16 7.30 8.98
C PHE A 157 -21.14 7.38 7.81
N LYS A 158 -21.94 6.31 7.55
CA LYS A 158 -22.85 6.20 6.39
C LYS A 158 -22.12 6.40 5.05
N THR A 159 -20.85 5.98 5.01
CA THR A 159 -19.92 6.27 3.92
C THR A 159 -19.34 4.97 3.37
N ILE A 160 -19.30 4.86 2.06
CA ILE A 160 -18.56 3.83 1.32
C ILE A 160 -17.29 4.51 0.81
N HIS A 161 -16.15 3.86 1.01
CA HIS A 161 -14.89 4.26 0.40
C HIS A 161 -14.69 3.50 -0.89
N GLU A 162 -14.37 4.22 -1.94
CA GLU A 162 -13.98 3.71 -3.27
C GLU A 162 -12.60 4.25 -3.61
N ARG A 163 -11.72 3.38 -4.06
CA ARG A 163 -10.37 3.72 -4.52
C ARG A 163 -10.11 3.14 -5.89
N GLU A 164 -9.39 3.90 -6.68
CA GLU A 164 -8.86 3.50 -7.97
C GLU A 164 -7.38 3.87 -8.04
N VAL A 165 -6.53 2.96 -8.50
CA VAL A 165 -5.12 3.19 -8.79
C VAL A 165 -4.85 2.77 -10.22
N GLU A 166 -4.38 3.71 -11.01
CA GLU A 166 -4.00 3.53 -12.40
C GLU A 166 -2.48 3.59 -12.56
N PHE A 167 -1.96 2.89 -13.53
CA PHE A 167 -0.55 2.98 -13.92
C PHE A 167 -0.42 3.04 -15.44
N TYR A 168 0.38 3.98 -15.89
CA TYR A 168 0.71 4.20 -17.30
C TYR A 168 2.19 3.82 -17.52
N PRO A 169 2.48 2.61 -18.04
CA PRO A 169 3.85 2.08 -18.14
C PRO A 169 4.81 2.94 -18.96
N GLU A 170 4.36 3.49 -20.07
CA GLU A 170 5.21 4.33 -20.94
C GLU A 170 5.63 5.64 -20.28
N GLN A 171 4.77 6.20 -19.45
CA GLN A 171 5.01 7.45 -18.72
C GLN A 171 5.63 7.23 -17.35
N MET A 172 5.73 5.98 -16.90
CA MET A 172 6.09 5.63 -15.52
C MET A 172 5.28 6.44 -14.49
N LYS A 173 3.96 6.54 -14.72
CA LYS A 173 3.06 7.42 -13.98
C LYS A 173 1.96 6.62 -13.29
N PHE A 174 1.80 6.86 -11.99
CA PHE A 174 0.63 6.41 -11.23
C PHE A 174 -0.36 7.55 -11.06
N VAL A 175 -1.65 7.23 -11.09
CA VAL A 175 -2.74 8.15 -10.75
C VAL A 175 -3.66 7.45 -9.76
N GLY A 176 -3.94 8.10 -8.63
CA GLY A 176 -4.82 7.58 -7.59
C GLY A 176 -6.06 8.45 -7.40
N PHE A 177 -7.21 7.81 -7.23
CA PHE A 177 -8.47 8.47 -6.89
C PHE A 177 -9.08 7.82 -5.66
N ASP A 178 -9.48 8.65 -4.69
CA ASP A 178 -10.27 8.23 -3.54
C ASP A 178 -11.61 8.96 -3.55
N LYS A 179 -12.69 8.21 -3.39
CA LYS A 179 -14.04 8.75 -3.35
C LYS A 179 -14.80 8.25 -2.13
N LEU A 180 -15.42 9.18 -1.42
CA LEU A 180 -16.29 8.90 -0.29
C LEU A 180 -17.75 9.08 -0.72
N GLN A 181 -18.47 7.96 -0.91
CA GLN A 181 -19.89 7.99 -1.25
C GLN A 181 -20.73 8.00 0.01
N ARG A 182 -21.49 9.06 0.23
CA ARG A 182 -22.35 9.25 1.41
C ARG A 182 -23.82 9.27 1.04
N LYS A 183 -24.63 8.59 1.84
CA LYS A 183 -26.10 8.61 1.67
C LYS A 183 -26.74 9.90 2.18
N ASN A 184 -26.07 10.63 3.10
CA ASN A 184 -26.59 11.85 3.67
C ASN A 184 -25.43 12.80 4.02
N ASN A 185 -25.55 14.08 3.63
CA ASN A 185 -24.47 15.07 3.75
C ASN A 185 -24.61 15.97 5.00
N SER A 186 -25.33 15.55 6.03
CA SER A 186 -25.67 16.40 7.19
C SER A 186 -24.50 16.79 8.08
N LYS A 187 -23.33 16.16 8.00
CA LYS A 187 -22.15 16.48 8.81
C LYS A 187 -20.88 16.42 7.98
N ASN A 188 -19.99 17.37 8.18
CA ASN A 188 -18.63 17.26 7.64
C ASN A 188 -17.90 16.10 8.34
N ILE A 189 -17.13 15.34 7.60
CA ILE A 189 -16.24 14.29 8.13
C ILE A 189 -14.81 14.67 7.76
N LYS A 190 -13.90 14.44 8.69
CA LYS A 190 -12.46 14.53 8.43
C LYS A 190 -11.98 13.19 7.92
N PHE A 191 -11.06 13.20 6.99
CA PHE A 191 -10.40 12.00 6.49
C PHE A 191 -8.94 12.28 6.20
N ASP A 192 -8.13 11.25 6.28
CA ASP A 192 -6.74 11.27 5.89
C ASP A 192 -6.47 10.17 4.89
N ILE A 193 -5.72 10.47 3.86
CA ILE A 193 -5.15 9.49 2.94
C ILE A 193 -3.67 9.40 3.26
N ARG A 194 -3.21 8.22 3.66
CA ARG A 194 -1.81 8.00 4.04
C ARG A 194 -1.11 7.15 3.00
N PHE A 195 0.14 7.49 2.74
CA PHE A 195 1.06 6.74 1.91
C PHE A 195 2.33 6.52 2.72
N HIS A 196 2.55 5.31 3.17
CA HIS A 196 3.78 4.95 3.89
C HIS A 196 4.88 4.68 2.88
N LEU A 197 6.02 5.32 3.05
CA LEU A 197 7.16 5.15 2.16
C LEU A 197 8.16 4.14 2.72
N ASN A 198 9.04 3.65 1.85
CA ASN A 198 10.17 2.84 2.27
C ASN A 198 11.01 3.60 3.32
N PRO A 199 11.45 2.97 4.41
CA PRO A 199 12.31 3.61 5.42
C PRO A 199 13.64 4.16 4.88
N ASP A 200 14.10 3.68 3.73
CA ASP A 200 15.32 4.15 3.06
C ASP A 200 15.07 5.29 2.06
N ALA A 201 13.80 5.67 1.85
CA ALA A 201 13.46 6.79 0.97
C ALA A 201 13.83 8.13 1.61
N LYS A 202 14.41 9.02 0.81
CA LYS A 202 14.58 10.42 1.19
C LYS A 202 13.44 11.23 0.61
N VAL A 203 12.80 12.04 1.44
CA VAL A 203 11.60 12.78 1.06
C VAL A 203 11.83 14.26 1.24
N MET A 204 11.48 15.03 0.22
CA MET A 204 11.59 16.49 0.24
C MET A 204 10.28 17.10 -0.26
N LYS A 205 9.76 18.09 0.48
CA LYS A 205 8.57 18.84 0.11
C LYS A 205 8.96 20.03 -0.78
N THR A 206 8.20 20.26 -1.84
CA THR A 206 8.38 21.43 -2.69
C THR A 206 7.85 22.70 -1.99
N GLN A 207 8.35 23.87 -2.42
CA GLN A 207 7.99 25.15 -1.81
C GLN A 207 6.49 25.49 -1.92
N ASP A 208 5.83 25.00 -2.97
CA ASP A 208 4.39 25.19 -3.21
C ASP A 208 3.47 24.32 -2.34
N ASN A 209 4.05 23.44 -1.52
CA ASN A 209 3.34 22.47 -0.67
C ASN A 209 2.42 21.47 -1.44
N LYS A 210 2.47 21.44 -2.76
CA LYS A 210 1.63 20.61 -3.62
C LYS A 210 2.32 19.35 -4.12
N SER A 211 3.63 19.27 -3.92
CA SER A 211 4.44 18.15 -4.39
C SER A 211 5.44 17.71 -3.34
N ILE A 212 5.80 16.44 -3.39
CA ILE A 212 6.95 15.89 -2.72
C ILE A 212 7.83 15.15 -3.72
N LEU A 213 9.14 15.17 -3.48
CA LEU A 213 10.13 14.38 -4.19
C LEU A 213 10.54 13.23 -3.29
N VAL A 214 10.53 12.02 -3.83
CA VAL A 214 10.92 10.78 -3.14
C VAL A 214 12.10 10.20 -3.89
N GLU A 215 13.26 10.15 -3.23
CA GLU A 215 14.49 9.56 -3.76
C GLU A 215 14.66 8.15 -3.19
N LEU A 216 14.85 7.18 -4.05
CA LEU A 216 15.18 5.79 -3.74
C LEU A 216 16.44 5.39 -4.51
N GLU A 217 17.59 5.36 -3.83
CA GLU A 217 18.91 4.99 -4.42
C GLU A 217 19.11 5.53 -5.84
N ASP A 218 18.67 4.78 -6.88
CA ASP A 218 18.93 5.07 -8.29
C ASP A 218 17.73 5.68 -9.02
N GLU A 219 16.62 5.99 -8.31
CA GLU A 219 15.42 6.54 -8.93
C GLU A 219 14.76 7.62 -8.07
N GLY A 220 14.15 8.59 -8.76
CA GLY A 220 13.38 9.66 -8.15
C GLY A 220 11.93 9.64 -8.59
N TRP A 221 11.02 9.86 -7.64
CA TRP A 221 9.60 9.95 -7.89
C TRP A 221 9.07 11.30 -7.44
N LYS A 222 8.12 11.85 -8.18
CA LYS A 222 7.40 13.05 -7.80
C LYS A 222 5.94 12.69 -7.50
N PHE A 223 5.50 12.97 -6.28
CA PHE A 223 4.11 12.87 -5.89
C PHE A 223 3.46 14.24 -5.89
N ASN A 224 2.29 14.38 -6.52
CA ASN A 224 1.52 15.62 -6.59
C ASN A 224 0.12 15.38 -6.04
N CYS A 225 -0.44 16.38 -5.35
CA CYS A 225 -1.85 16.45 -5.02
C CYS A 225 -2.37 17.86 -5.33
N GLU A 226 -3.26 17.98 -6.31
CA GLU A 226 -3.80 19.28 -6.70
C GLU A 226 -4.89 19.77 -5.75
N SER A 227 -5.64 18.83 -5.16
CA SER A 227 -6.86 19.14 -4.39
C SER A 227 -6.59 19.47 -2.92
N TYR A 228 -5.50 18.96 -2.34
CA TYR A 228 -5.19 19.08 -0.91
C TYR A 228 -3.71 19.34 -0.69
N ASP A 229 -3.40 19.93 0.46
CA ASP A 229 -2.02 20.08 0.90
C ASP A 229 -1.46 18.75 1.35
N ILE A 230 -0.19 18.53 1.02
CA ILE A 230 0.55 17.33 1.39
C ILE A 230 1.35 17.62 2.66
N ASN A 231 1.26 16.76 3.66
CA ASN A 231 2.10 16.80 4.85
C ASN A 231 3.05 15.60 4.85
N ILE A 232 4.26 15.82 5.33
CA ILE A 232 5.24 14.78 5.58
C ILE A 232 5.30 14.59 7.09
N ASP A 233 4.92 13.40 7.55
CA ASP A 233 4.92 13.01 8.95
C ASP A 233 5.84 11.81 9.16
N ASN A 234 6.45 11.71 10.34
CA ASN A 234 7.20 10.52 10.70
C ASN A 234 6.25 9.38 11.06
N GLY A 235 6.43 8.26 10.42
CA GLY A 235 5.70 7.02 10.64
C GLY A 235 6.56 5.91 11.24
N LEU A 236 5.97 4.74 11.39
CA LEU A 236 6.64 3.54 11.89
C LEU A 236 6.58 2.43 10.85
N TYR A 237 7.72 1.90 10.47
CA TYR A 237 7.82 0.69 9.68
C TYR A 237 8.10 -0.52 10.58
N LEU A 238 7.15 -1.45 10.62
CA LEU A 238 7.13 -2.63 11.49
C LEU A 238 7.46 -3.93 10.73
N GLY A 239 7.86 -3.83 9.47
CA GLY A 239 8.16 -4.96 8.60
C GLY A 239 9.43 -5.73 8.96
N ILE A 240 10.09 -5.37 10.05
CA ILE A 240 11.28 -6.04 10.60
C ILE A 240 10.86 -6.83 11.83
N LYS A 241 11.25 -8.11 11.92
CA LYS A 241 10.86 -8.98 13.02
C LYS A 241 11.24 -8.38 14.38
N ASN A 242 10.24 -8.11 15.23
CA ASN A 242 10.37 -7.58 16.58
C ASN A 242 11.19 -6.28 16.68
N SER A 243 11.22 -5.51 15.62
CA SER A 243 11.88 -4.21 15.55
C SER A 243 11.02 -3.22 14.75
N TYR A 244 11.41 -1.98 14.75
CA TYR A 244 10.80 -0.96 13.90
C TYR A 244 11.85 0.03 13.42
N ARG A 245 11.52 0.73 12.35
CA ARG A 245 12.26 1.88 11.83
C ARG A 245 11.29 3.05 11.65
N GLU A 246 11.80 4.25 11.70
CA GLU A 246 11.04 5.41 11.24
C GLU A 246 10.97 5.39 9.71
N ASN A 247 9.82 5.82 9.18
CA ASN A 247 9.59 6.08 7.77
C ASN A 247 8.74 7.36 7.61
N GLN A 248 8.55 7.76 6.39
CA GLN A 248 7.70 8.89 6.03
C GLN A 248 6.53 8.44 5.16
#